data_419e7035f044f0ef95e2230fc136a2d5
#
_entry.id   419e7035f044f0ef95e2230fc136a2d5
#
_cell.length_a   1.000
_cell.length_b   1.000
_cell.length_c   1.000
_cell.angle_alpha   90.00
_cell.angle_beta   90.00
_cell.angle_gamma   90.00
#
_symmetry.space_group_name_H-M   'P 1'
#
loop_
_entity.id
_entity.type
_entity.pdbx_description
1 polymer ?
#
loop_
_entity_poly.entity_id
_entity_poly.type
_entity_poly.pdbx_seq_one_letter_code
_entity_poly.pdbx_strand_id
1 'polypeptide(L)'
;MADGTVTLRELNRALLERQFLVQRQGITAPEMIERLAGLQAQSPAGPYVGLWTRLDDFGRDVLASATADRSVVKAAWLRGTPHLVTAADYRRHRATLQPVLSAGFHDIAKRRAPGIDVDAVVAAAREHFAEAPRTFAELSAWLTERWPDDDVGAMRHAVRMHLPIVQVPVETGWSYPAKPRFTLADEWLGEPVPVEPANAAAGDEATDDLVRRYLTAFGPAGVTDVQSWSGLPKEDVAAAIERLRPTLATYKEGRTELLGPADVPLPDADTPAPPRFLPEYDNVLLSHRKRTRIVADEHRKQVYLPGLRVAPTVLVDGFVAGTWKVTKAKGGATLEVTPFGRLAKADRAALVDEGERLVRFVEPDAEDHAVRV
;
A
#
# COMPACT_ATOMS: atom_id res chain seq x y z
N MET A 1 -16.13 25.00 -12.67
CA MET A 1 -15.25 25.58 -11.65
C MET A 1 -16.00 25.56 -10.34
N ALA A 2 -15.80 24.55 -9.53
CA ALA A 2 -16.38 24.47 -8.19
C ALA A 2 -15.32 24.93 -7.18
N ASP A 3 -15.27 26.24 -6.94
CA ASP A 3 -14.45 26.82 -5.86
C ASP A 3 -15.28 26.72 -4.56
N GLY A 4 -15.53 25.45 -4.11
CA GLY A 4 -16.43 25.16 -3.00
C GLY A 4 -15.68 24.76 -1.73
N THR A 5 -16.14 25.28 -0.57
CA THR A 5 -15.73 24.76 0.72
C THR A 5 -16.30 23.35 0.87
N VAL A 6 -15.42 22.38 1.18
CA VAL A 6 -15.81 20.97 1.36
C VAL A 6 -15.82 20.60 2.83
N THR A 7 -16.77 19.76 3.20
CA THR A 7 -16.92 19.22 4.55
C THR A 7 -16.06 17.96 4.73
N LEU A 8 -15.79 17.62 5.98
CA LEU A 8 -15.10 16.37 6.31
C LEU A 8 -15.84 15.14 5.78
N ARG A 9 -17.18 15.17 5.79
CA ARG A 9 -18.01 14.06 5.32
C ARG A 9 -17.95 13.88 3.80
N GLU A 10 -17.98 14.97 3.03
CA GLU A 10 -17.74 14.91 1.58
C GLU A 10 -16.36 14.38 1.24
N LEU A 11 -15.32 14.80 1.96
CA LEU A 11 -13.96 14.27 1.79
C LEU A 11 -13.85 12.79 2.16
N ASN A 12 -14.57 12.34 3.19
CA ASN A 12 -14.67 10.93 3.53
C ASN A 12 -15.34 10.15 2.40
N ARG A 13 -16.50 10.59 1.91
CA ARG A 13 -17.22 9.92 0.82
C ARG A 13 -16.41 9.86 -0.47
N ALA A 14 -15.72 10.95 -0.83
CA ALA A 14 -14.82 10.97 -1.99
C ALA A 14 -13.69 9.94 -1.85
N LEU A 15 -13.08 9.83 -0.67
CA LEU A 15 -12.04 8.83 -0.39
C LEU A 15 -12.60 7.41 -0.53
N LEU A 16 -13.76 7.12 0.07
CA LEU A 16 -14.35 5.78 0.02
C LEU A 16 -14.75 5.37 -1.39
N GLU A 17 -15.34 6.27 -2.17
CA GLU A 17 -15.75 5.99 -3.56
C GLU A 17 -14.53 5.70 -4.43
N ARG A 18 -13.50 6.56 -4.38
CA ARG A 18 -12.25 6.41 -5.14
C ARG A 18 -11.44 5.19 -4.72
N GLN A 19 -11.65 4.71 -3.51
CA GLN A 19 -11.05 3.48 -2.97
C GLN A 19 -11.97 2.27 -3.06
N PHE A 20 -13.09 2.37 -3.80
CA PHE A 20 -14.04 1.27 -4.05
C PHE A 20 -14.59 0.62 -2.78
N LEU A 21 -14.75 1.42 -1.71
CA LEU A 21 -15.26 0.99 -0.41
C LEU A 21 -16.77 1.28 -0.25
N VAL A 22 -17.34 2.15 -1.08
CA VAL A 22 -18.80 2.34 -1.18
C VAL A 22 -19.41 1.13 -1.89
N GLN A 23 -18.92 0.81 -3.08
CA GLN A 23 -19.39 -0.32 -3.88
C GLN A 23 -18.20 -1.14 -4.38
N ARG A 24 -18.30 -2.47 -4.23
CA ARG A 24 -17.36 -3.42 -4.84
C ARG A 24 -17.43 -3.35 -6.36
N GLN A 25 -16.39 -3.77 -7.04
CA GLN A 25 -16.26 -3.70 -8.49
C GLN A 25 -15.99 -5.06 -9.10
N GLY A 26 -16.58 -5.32 -10.26
CA GLY A 26 -16.34 -6.53 -11.07
C GLY A 26 -15.17 -6.36 -12.04
N ILE A 27 -14.01 -5.88 -11.57
CA ILE A 27 -12.79 -5.72 -12.38
C ILE A 27 -11.71 -6.69 -11.93
N THR A 28 -10.63 -6.82 -12.70
CA THR A 28 -9.53 -7.73 -12.38
C THR A 28 -8.69 -7.24 -11.20
N ALA A 29 -8.00 -8.17 -10.51
CA ALA A 29 -7.12 -7.80 -9.40
C ALA A 29 -5.97 -6.86 -9.83
N PRO A 30 -5.26 -7.07 -10.96
CA PRO A 30 -4.27 -6.12 -11.46
C PRO A 30 -4.85 -4.72 -11.71
N GLU A 31 -6.04 -4.65 -12.33
CA GLU A 31 -6.71 -3.38 -12.59
C GLU A 31 -7.11 -2.65 -11.30
N MET A 32 -7.59 -3.37 -10.30
CA MET A 32 -7.86 -2.80 -8.98
C MET A 32 -6.57 -2.29 -8.33
N ILE A 33 -5.48 -3.06 -8.34
CA ILE A 33 -4.18 -2.65 -7.77
C ILE A 33 -3.67 -1.38 -8.46
N GLU A 34 -3.82 -1.28 -9.78
CA GLU A 34 -3.44 -0.09 -10.54
C GLU A 34 -4.26 1.14 -10.11
N ARG A 35 -5.60 1.01 -10.04
CA ARG A 35 -6.51 2.08 -9.62
C ARG A 35 -6.29 2.53 -8.18
N LEU A 36 -5.83 1.64 -7.31
CA LEU A 36 -5.47 1.94 -5.93
C LEU A 36 -4.05 2.55 -5.78
N ALA A 37 -3.32 2.72 -6.89
CA ALA A 37 -1.92 3.13 -6.91
C ALA A 37 -1.01 2.21 -6.04
N GLY A 38 -1.26 0.90 -6.12
CA GLY A 38 -0.59 -0.13 -5.34
C GLY A 38 -1.27 -0.45 -4.01
N LEU A 39 -0.90 -1.56 -3.40
CA LEU A 39 -1.36 -2.02 -2.08
C LEU A 39 -0.16 -2.27 -1.17
N GLN A 40 -0.12 -1.66 0.01
CA GLN A 40 0.91 -1.98 0.99
C GLN A 40 0.77 -3.43 1.46
N ALA A 41 1.86 -4.20 1.41
CA ALA A 41 1.86 -5.65 1.53
C ALA A 41 2.83 -6.14 2.61
N GLN A 42 2.72 -5.60 3.83
CA GLN A 42 3.59 -5.96 4.95
C GLN A 42 3.18 -7.27 5.62
N SER A 43 1.90 -7.60 5.65
CA SER A 43 1.41 -8.92 6.06
C SER A 43 1.02 -9.77 4.84
N PRO A 44 1.13 -11.09 4.90
CA PRO A 44 0.76 -11.96 3.77
C PRO A 44 -0.71 -11.86 3.39
N ALA A 45 -1.63 -11.82 4.35
CA ALA A 45 -3.06 -11.77 4.12
C ALA A 45 -3.58 -10.36 3.75
N GLY A 46 -2.84 -9.30 4.13
CA GLY A 46 -3.30 -7.91 3.99
C GLY A 46 -3.79 -7.55 2.59
N PRO A 47 -3.01 -7.77 1.52
CA PRO A 47 -3.45 -7.46 0.15
C PRO A 47 -4.68 -8.24 -0.29
N TYR A 48 -4.81 -9.50 0.14
CA TYR A 48 -5.98 -10.33 -0.17
C TYR A 48 -7.25 -9.79 0.45
N VAL A 49 -7.21 -9.42 1.73
CA VAL A 49 -8.34 -8.77 2.42
C VAL A 49 -8.61 -7.40 1.82
N GLY A 50 -7.56 -6.66 1.45
CA GLY A 50 -7.67 -5.36 0.76
C GLY A 50 -8.39 -5.44 -0.58
N LEU A 51 -8.15 -6.49 -1.38
CA LEU A 51 -8.85 -6.75 -2.63
C LEU A 51 -10.25 -7.31 -2.38
N TRP A 52 -10.41 -8.24 -1.44
CA TRP A 52 -11.70 -8.81 -1.07
C TRP A 52 -12.73 -7.76 -0.66
N THR A 53 -12.31 -6.74 0.07
CA THR A 53 -13.24 -5.67 0.51
C THR A 53 -13.67 -4.76 -0.65
N ARG A 54 -12.98 -4.80 -1.81
CA ARG A 54 -13.16 -3.91 -2.98
C ARG A 54 -13.69 -4.58 -4.23
N LEU A 55 -13.44 -5.88 -4.39
CA LEU A 55 -13.84 -6.65 -5.58
C LEU A 55 -15.07 -7.50 -5.30
N ASP A 56 -15.93 -7.63 -6.30
CA ASP A 56 -17.01 -8.61 -6.28
C ASP A 56 -16.43 -10.01 -6.53
N ASP A 57 -16.96 -11.03 -5.85
CA ASP A 57 -16.65 -12.45 -6.03
C ASP A 57 -15.13 -12.78 -6.06
N PHE A 58 -14.33 -12.03 -5.28
CA PHE A 58 -12.89 -12.20 -5.25
C PHE A 58 -12.46 -13.47 -4.51
N GLY A 59 -11.84 -14.40 -5.25
CA GLY A 59 -11.14 -15.59 -4.75
C GLY A 59 -9.64 -15.36 -4.55
N ARG A 60 -9.00 -16.17 -3.70
CA ARG A 60 -7.54 -16.08 -3.47
C ARG A 60 -6.74 -16.44 -4.71
N ASP A 61 -7.24 -17.37 -5.51
CA ASP A 61 -6.67 -17.82 -6.77
C ASP A 61 -6.51 -16.69 -7.79
N VAL A 62 -7.39 -15.69 -7.77
CA VAL A 62 -7.33 -14.51 -8.66
C VAL A 62 -6.02 -13.75 -8.47
N LEU A 63 -5.65 -13.41 -7.22
CA LEU A 63 -4.38 -12.73 -6.95
C LEU A 63 -3.19 -13.69 -7.09
N ALA A 64 -3.34 -14.95 -6.69
CA ALA A 64 -2.31 -15.96 -6.87
C ALA A 64 -1.92 -16.11 -8.35
N SER A 65 -2.91 -16.17 -9.25
CA SER A 65 -2.68 -16.20 -10.71
C SER A 65 -1.96 -14.95 -11.20
N ALA A 66 -2.39 -13.75 -10.78
CA ALA A 66 -1.76 -12.47 -11.17
C ALA A 66 -0.31 -12.33 -10.68
N THR A 67 0.04 -12.98 -9.57
CA THR A 67 1.44 -13.02 -9.11
C THR A 67 2.26 -14.08 -9.85
N ALA A 68 1.66 -15.20 -10.22
CA ALA A 68 2.31 -16.27 -10.96
C ALA A 68 2.58 -15.91 -12.43
N ASP A 69 1.64 -15.22 -13.09
CA ASP A 69 1.79 -14.72 -14.47
C ASP A 69 2.64 -13.44 -14.55
N ARG A 70 3.07 -12.90 -13.39
CA ARG A 70 3.94 -11.72 -13.24
C ARG A 70 3.28 -10.40 -13.61
N SER A 71 1.97 -10.34 -13.81
CA SER A 71 1.25 -9.08 -14.03
C SER A 71 1.25 -8.19 -12.78
N VAL A 72 1.42 -8.81 -11.59
CA VAL A 72 1.57 -8.15 -10.30
C VAL A 72 2.86 -8.62 -9.62
N VAL A 73 3.61 -7.69 -9.06
CA VAL A 73 4.85 -7.96 -8.32
C VAL A 73 4.80 -7.39 -6.91
N LYS A 74 5.54 -8.03 -6.00
CA LYS A 74 5.76 -7.52 -4.63
C LYS A 74 7.19 -7.06 -4.47
N ALA A 75 7.37 -5.77 -4.24
CA ALA A 75 8.68 -5.11 -4.18
C ALA A 75 8.72 -3.98 -3.14
N ALA A 76 9.93 -3.46 -2.87
CA ALA A 76 10.10 -2.18 -2.20
C ALA A 76 9.55 -1.06 -3.09
N TRP A 77 8.66 -0.25 -2.56
CA TRP A 77 7.93 0.78 -3.28
C TRP A 77 7.83 2.06 -2.45
N LEU A 78 6.66 2.68 -2.37
CA LEU A 78 6.44 3.93 -1.62
C LEU A 78 7.06 3.87 -0.22
N ARG A 79 7.84 4.89 0.13
CA ARG A 79 8.53 5.03 1.44
C ARG A 79 9.42 3.84 1.82
N GLY A 80 9.88 3.03 0.82
CA GLY A 80 10.70 1.85 1.06
C GLY A 80 9.97 0.66 1.70
N THR A 81 8.64 0.66 1.75
CA THR A 81 7.86 -0.46 2.29
C THR A 81 7.42 -1.43 1.18
N PRO A 82 7.21 -2.73 1.50
CA PRO A 82 6.75 -3.70 0.50
C PRO A 82 5.32 -3.36 0.05
N HIS A 83 5.13 -3.34 -1.27
CA HIS A 83 3.83 -3.16 -1.90
C HIS A 83 3.59 -4.23 -2.97
N LEU A 84 2.33 -4.55 -3.22
CA LEU A 84 1.87 -5.13 -4.48
C LEU A 84 1.57 -4.00 -5.45
N VAL A 85 2.15 -4.10 -6.63
CA VAL A 85 1.96 -3.16 -7.74
C VAL A 85 1.89 -3.94 -9.05
N THR A 86 1.30 -3.38 -10.09
CA THR A 86 1.39 -3.97 -11.42
C THR A 86 2.84 -3.95 -11.92
N ALA A 87 3.24 -4.91 -12.72
CA ALA A 87 4.57 -4.94 -13.34
C ALA A 87 4.84 -3.65 -14.15
N ALA A 88 3.82 -3.17 -14.86
CA ALA A 88 3.88 -1.93 -15.63
C ALA A 88 4.18 -0.72 -14.73
N ASP A 89 3.46 -0.56 -13.62
CA ASP A 89 3.68 0.54 -12.67
C ASP A 89 5.03 0.44 -11.99
N TYR A 90 5.45 -0.77 -11.61
CA TYR A 90 6.76 -0.96 -11.00
C TYR A 90 7.88 -0.47 -11.93
N ARG A 91 7.85 -0.84 -13.20
CA ARG A 91 8.83 -0.41 -14.20
C ARG A 91 8.77 1.11 -14.44
N ARG A 92 7.56 1.66 -14.57
CA ARG A 92 7.34 3.08 -14.87
C ARG A 92 7.86 4.01 -13.76
N HIS A 93 7.59 3.65 -12.50
CA HIS A 93 7.85 4.54 -11.37
C HIS A 93 9.05 4.15 -10.50
N ARG A 94 9.74 3.03 -10.81
CA ARG A 94 10.88 2.60 -9.98
C ARG A 94 11.99 3.66 -9.93
N ALA A 95 12.30 4.28 -11.07
CA ALA A 95 13.26 5.38 -11.15
C ALA A 95 12.80 6.62 -10.38
N THR A 96 11.53 7.00 -10.52
CA THR A 96 10.93 8.14 -9.79
C THR A 96 11.02 7.98 -8.27
N LEU A 97 10.91 6.75 -7.77
CA LEU A 97 10.98 6.44 -6.35
C LEU A 97 12.40 6.17 -5.83
N GLN A 98 13.41 6.03 -6.70
CA GLN A 98 14.79 5.76 -6.27
C GLN A 98 15.33 6.81 -5.29
N PRO A 99 15.12 8.12 -5.47
CA PRO A 99 15.58 9.12 -4.50
C PRO A 99 15.00 8.91 -3.09
N VAL A 100 13.71 8.49 -3.00
CA VAL A 100 13.04 8.18 -1.72
C VAL A 100 13.67 6.96 -1.06
N LEU A 101 13.95 5.92 -1.83
CA LEU A 101 14.58 4.69 -1.35
C LEU A 101 16.03 4.97 -0.89
N SER A 102 16.79 5.76 -1.66
CA SER A 102 18.15 6.16 -1.33
C SER A 102 18.21 7.02 -0.06
N ALA A 103 17.29 7.97 0.10
CA ALA A 103 17.20 8.79 1.32
C ALA A 103 16.91 7.94 2.57
N GLY A 104 15.96 7.00 2.47
CA GLY A 104 15.65 6.06 3.55
C GLY A 104 16.84 5.16 3.94
N PHE A 105 17.66 4.77 2.97
CA PHE A 105 18.92 4.06 3.23
C PHE A 105 19.97 4.98 3.87
N HIS A 106 20.15 6.19 3.35
CA HIS A 106 21.17 7.13 3.83
C HIS A 106 21.04 7.43 5.33
N ASP A 107 19.84 7.59 5.83
CA ASP A 107 19.57 7.82 7.26
C ASP A 107 20.02 6.65 8.16
N ILE A 108 19.98 5.42 7.63
CA ILE A 108 20.46 4.22 8.34
C ILE A 108 21.98 4.10 8.20
N ALA A 109 22.49 4.23 6.99
CA ALA A 109 23.93 4.09 6.69
C ALA A 109 24.78 5.09 7.48
N LYS A 110 24.37 6.35 7.54
CA LYS A 110 25.05 7.41 8.30
C LYS A 110 25.31 7.05 9.77
N ARG A 111 24.44 6.25 10.37
CA ARG A 111 24.56 5.85 11.78
C ARG A 111 25.27 4.51 11.98
N ARG A 112 25.10 3.55 11.04
CA ARG A 112 25.54 2.16 11.21
C ARG A 112 26.73 1.77 10.38
N ALA A 113 26.92 2.39 9.22
CA ALA A 113 27.96 2.04 8.26
C ALA A 113 28.41 3.28 7.44
N PRO A 114 29.03 4.30 8.08
CA PRO A 114 29.33 5.58 7.42
C PRO A 114 30.34 5.47 6.27
N GLY A 115 31.03 4.33 6.14
CA GLY A 115 32.04 4.10 5.09
C GLY A 115 31.64 3.01 4.07
N ILE A 116 30.39 2.56 4.08
CA ILE A 116 29.95 1.49 3.18
C ILE A 116 30.05 1.92 1.70
N ASP A 117 30.69 1.09 0.89
CA ASP A 117 30.65 1.21 -0.57
C ASP A 117 29.36 0.57 -1.11
N VAL A 118 28.33 1.40 -1.25
CA VAL A 118 26.99 0.96 -1.68
C VAL A 118 27.05 0.37 -3.08
N ASP A 119 27.80 0.97 -3.98
CA ASP A 119 27.85 0.55 -5.39
C ASP A 119 28.54 -0.81 -5.51
N ALA A 120 29.63 -1.05 -4.78
CA ALA A 120 30.29 -2.35 -4.74
C ALA A 120 29.38 -3.44 -4.14
N VAL A 121 28.66 -3.14 -3.04
CA VAL A 121 27.73 -4.07 -2.40
C VAL A 121 26.55 -4.39 -3.33
N VAL A 122 25.98 -3.40 -4.00
CA VAL A 122 24.83 -3.59 -4.91
C VAL A 122 25.25 -4.35 -6.17
N ALA A 123 26.41 -4.03 -6.77
CA ALA A 123 26.93 -4.74 -7.93
C ALA A 123 27.17 -6.22 -7.63
N ALA A 124 27.85 -6.52 -6.53
CA ALA A 124 28.11 -7.90 -6.13
C ALA A 124 26.82 -8.66 -5.77
N ALA A 125 25.85 -8.00 -5.10
CA ALA A 125 24.56 -8.61 -4.81
C ALA A 125 23.78 -8.90 -6.10
N ARG A 126 23.89 -8.06 -7.15
CA ARG A 126 23.26 -8.33 -8.43
C ARG A 126 23.79 -9.63 -9.04
N GLU A 127 25.10 -9.85 -9.06
CA GLU A 127 25.72 -11.10 -9.54
C GLU A 127 25.19 -12.31 -8.73
N HIS A 128 25.11 -12.17 -7.39
CA HIS A 128 24.64 -13.23 -6.51
C HIS A 128 23.15 -13.60 -6.74
N PHE A 129 22.30 -12.61 -7.03
CA PHE A 129 20.88 -12.86 -7.36
C PHE A 129 20.69 -13.39 -8.79
N ALA A 130 21.59 -13.07 -9.73
CA ALA A 130 21.53 -13.61 -11.08
C ALA A 130 21.77 -15.14 -11.15
N GLU A 131 22.50 -15.69 -10.18
CA GLU A 131 22.70 -17.14 -10.09
C GLU A 131 21.40 -17.89 -9.72
N ALA A 132 20.63 -17.38 -8.76
CA ALA A 132 19.36 -17.98 -8.30
C ALA A 132 18.60 -17.03 -7.34
N PRO A 133 17.28 -17.20 -7.19
CA PRO A 133 16.52 -16.51 -6.14
C PRO A 133 17.04 -16.81 -4.73
N ARG A 134 17.20 -15.78 -3.88
CA ARG A 134 17.77 -15.86 -2.53
C ARG A 134 16.83 -15.26 -1.48
N THR A 135 16.89 -15.80 -0.27
CA THR A 135 16.31 -15.15 0.92
C THR A 135 17.24 -14.06 1.45
N PHE A 136 16.74 -13.13 2.23
CA PHE A 136 17.62 -12.16 2.92
C PHE A 136 18.53 -12.81 3.99
N ALA A 137 18.24 -14.02 4.46
CA ALA A 137 19.14 -14.76 5.35
C ALA A 137 20.35 -15.29 4.56
N GLU A 138 20.12 -15.92 3.40
CA GLU A 138 21.19 -16.35 2.48
C GLU A 138 22.04 -15.20 2.03
N LEU A 139 21.43 -14.08 1.60
CA LEU A 139 22.15 -12.85 1.26
C LEU A 139 23.02 -12.34 2.43
N SER A 140 22.48 -12.33 3.66
CA SER A 140 23.22 -11.85 4.82
C SER A 140 24.46 -12.71 5.11
N ALA A 141 24.33 -14.03 5.02
CA ALA A 141 25.45 -14.95 5.22
C ALA A 141 26.55 -14.69 4.17
N TRP A 142 26.17 -14.59 2.90
CA TRP A 142 27.08 -14.34 1.80
C TRP A 142 27.77 -12.96 1.89
N LEU A 143 27.05 -11.90 2.30
CA LEU A 143 27.61 -10.57 2.51
C LEU A 143 28.63 -10.57 3.67
N THR A 144 28.34 -11.29 4.76
CA THR A 144 29.24 -11.41 5.92
C THR A 144 30.56 -12.11 5.54
N GLU A 145 30.52 -13.14 4.69
CA GLU A 145 31.72 -13.82 4.20
C GLU A 145 32.61 -12.90 3.34
N ARG A 146 32.00 -12.01 2.54
CA ARG A 146 32.69 -11.13 1.61
C ARG A 146 33.20 -9.83 2.26
N TRP A 147 32.46 -9.31 3.24
CA TRP A 147 32.77 -8.11 4.01
C TRP A 147 32.58 -8.36 5.51
N PRO A 148 33.52 -9.10 6.14
CA PRO A 148 33.35 -9.54 7.54
C PRO A 148 33.38 -8.39 8.54
N ASP A 149 33.98 -7.27 8.22
CA ASP A 149 34.15 -6.10 9.10
C ASP A 149 33.02 -5.08 8.95
N ASP A 150 32.12 -5.25 7.96
CA ASP A 150 31.05 -4.30 7.67
C ASP A 150 29.72 -4.68 8.33
N ASP A 151 28.84 -3.70 8.59
CA ASP A 151 27.49 -3.94 9.13
C ASP A 151 26.60 -4.64 8.09
N VAL A 152 26.41 -5.94 8.25
CA VAL A 152 25.58 -6.78 7.36
C VAL A 152 24.14 -6.28 7.26
N GLY A 153 23.59 -5.67 8.31
CA GLY A 153 22.25 -5.09 8.28
C GLY A 153 22.14 -3.87 7.38
N ALA A 154 23.17 -3.03 7.38
CA ALA A 154 23.28 -1.89 6.49
C ALA A 154 23.49 -2.34 5.03
N MET A 155 24.40 -3.30 4.78
CA MET A 155 24.61 -3.87 3.44
C MET A 155 23.33 -4.48 2.86
N ARG A 156 22.64 -5.31 3.64
CA ARG A 156 21.35 -5.88 3.23
C ARG A 156 20.29 -4.81 2.95
N HIS A 157 20.29 -3.72 3.72
CA HIS A 157 19.38 -2.60 3.49
C HIS A 157 19.75 -1.83 2.22
N ALA A 158 21.05 -1.65 1.94
CA ALA A 158 21.54 -1.07 0.69
C ALA A 158 21.01 -1.86 -0.52
N VAL A 159 21.21 -3.17 -0.52
CA VAL A 159 20.70 -4.05 -1.58
C VAL A 159 19.18 -3.89 -1.76
N ARG A 160 18.41 -3.91 -0.67
CA ARG A 160 16.95 -3.77 -0.73
C ARG A 160 16.50 -2.43 -1.32
N MET A 161 17.23 -1.35 -1.08
CA MET A 161 16.83 0.00 -1.51
C MET A 161 17.34 0.38 -2.89
N HIS A 162 18.49 -0.15 -3.31
CA HIS A 162 19.14 0.25 -4.57
C HIS A 162 19.00 -0.79 -5.68
N LEU A 163 18.96 -2.08 -5.35
CA LEU A 163 18.78 -3.13 -6.35
C LEU A 163 17.29 -3.39 -6.60
N PRO A 164 16.80 -3.26 -7.86
CA PRO A 164 15.44 -3.69 -8.20
C PRO A 164 15.29 -5.21 -8.06
N ILE A 165 14.71 -5.63 -6.95
CA ILE A 165 14.39 -7.03 -6.66
C ILE A 165 12.92 -7.18 -6.31
N VAL A 166 12.34 -8.31 -6.72
CA VAL A 166 10.95 -8.69 -6.44
C VAL A 166 10.90 -9.96 -5.61
N GLN A 167 9.85 -10.12 -4.82
CA GLN A 167 9.61 -11.37 -4.10
C GLN A 167 9.07 -12.42 -5.06
N VAL A 168 9.63 -13.63 -4.97
CA VAL A 168 9.15 -14.79 -5.73
C VAL A 168 7.91 -15.35 -5.04
N PRO A 169 6.75 -15.45 -5.72
CA PRO A 169 5.55 -16.03 -5.15
C PRO A 169 5.70 -17.55 -4.96
N VAL A 170 4.87 -18.12 -4.09
CA VAL A 170 4.75 -19.56 -3.88
C VAL A 170 3.29 -19.99 -4.03
N GLU A 171 3.07 -21.24 -4.41
CA GLU A 171 1.73 -21.80 -4.65
C GLU A 171 0.96 -22.12 -3.35
N THR A 172 1.17 -21.38 -2.28
CA THR A 172 0.54 -21.68 -1.00
C THR A 172 -0.14 -20.45 -0.40
N GLY A 173 -1.31 -20.67 0.15
CA GLY A 173 -2.02 -19.75 1.03
C GLY A 173 -2.14 -18.31 0.51
N TRP A 174 -1.17 -17.48 0.85
CA TRP A 174 -1.17 -16.04 0.56
C TRP A 174 -0.08 -15.64 -0.47
N SER A 175 0.36 -16.52 -1.34
CA SER A 175 1.41 -16.35 -2.37
C SER A 175 2.80 -15.93 -1.87
N TYR A 176 2.90 -15.22 -0.76
CA TYR A 176 4.18 -14.73 -0.25
C TYR A 176 4.42 -15.19 1.19
N PRO A 177 5.40 -16.08 1.43
CA PRO A 177 5.72 -16.58 2.76
C PRO A 177 6.38 -15.50 3.64
N ALA A 178 6.44 -15.75 4.94
CA ALA A 178 7.10 -14.85 5.89
C ALA A 178 8.62 -14.67 5.63
N LYS A 179 9.26 -15.68 5.00
CA LYS A 179 10.66 -15.64 4.56
C LYS A 179 10.72 -15.83 3.06
N PRO A 180 10.40 -14.78 2.27
CA PRO A 180 10.35 -14.91 0.82
C PRO A 180 11.74 -15.00 0.21
N ARG A 181 11.83 -15.61 -0.97
CA ARG A 181 12.97 -15.47 -1.88
C ARG A 181 12.78 -14.23 -2.72
N PHE A 182 13.88 -13.63 -3.12
CA PHE A 182 13.94 -12.49 -4.01
C PHE A 182 14.74 -12.86 -5.26
N THR A 183 14.41 -12.20 -6.36
CA THR A 183 15.13 -12.31 -7.63
C THR A 183 15.24 -10.92 -8.27
N LEU A 184 16.11 -10.79 -9.27
CA LEU A 184 16.23 -9.54 -10.04
C LEU A 184 14.92 -9.25 -10.77
N ALA A 185 14.48 -8.01 -10.68
CA ALA A 185 13.20 -7.60 -11.25
C ALA A 185 13.21 -7.61 -12.78
N ASP A 186 14.31 -7.22 -13.40
CA ASP A 186 14.49 -7.22 -14.85
C ASP A 186 14.46 -8.66 -15.43
N GLU A 187 15.13 -9.61 -14.78
CA GLU A 187 15.06 -11.03 -15.17
C GLU A 187 13.68 -11.64 -14.95
N TRP A 188 13.05 -11.30 -13.82
CA TRP A 188 11.72 -11.78 -13.51
C TRP A 188 10.68 -11.28 -14.50
N LEU A 189 10.75 -10.02 -14.89
CA LEU A 189 9.80 -9.38 -15.81
C LEU A 189 10.17 -9.57 -17.28
N GLY A 190 11.40 -10.00 -17.58
CA GLY A 190 11.91 -10.15 -18.96
C GLY A 190 12.18 -8.81 -19.66
N GLU A 191 12.17 -7.71 -18.92
CA GLU A 191 12.36 -6.35 -19.43
C GLU A 191 13.12 -5.49 -18.40
N PRO A 192 13.91 -4.47 -18.84
CA PRO A 192 14.66 -3.61 -17.95
C PRO A 192 13.78 -2.87 -16.93
N VAL A 193 14.30 -2.76 -15.71
CA VAL A 193 13.70 -1.93 -14.64
C VAL A 193 14.69 -0.82 -14.30
N PRO A 194 14.51 0.38 -14.85
CA PRO A 194 15.44 1.49 -14.65
C PRO A 194 15.39 1.99 -13.19
N VAL A 195 16.56 2.39 -12.68
CA VAL A 195 16.71 3.06 -11.37
C VAL A 195 16.93 4.57 -11.51
N GLU A 196 17.15 5.03 -12.75
CA GLU A 196 17.27 6.44 -13.11
C GLU A 196 16.38 6.72 -14.31
N PRO A 197 15.76 7.91 -14.40
CA PRO A 197 15.01 8.29 -15.58
C PRO A 197 15.94 8.46 -16.78
N ALA A 198 15.45 8.15 -17.98
CA ALA A 198 16.22 8.28 -19.22
C ALA A 198 16.71 9.72 -19.48
N ASN A 199 15.93 10.70 -19.03
CA ASN A 199 16.26 12.14 -19.04
C ASN A 199 15.32 12.89 -18.12
N ALA A 200 15.53 14.19 -17.91
CA ALA A 200 14.73 15.02 -17.02
C ALA A 200 13.22 15.03 -17.41
N ALA A 201 12.91 15.13 -18.70
CA ALA A 201 11.52 15.15 -19.17
C ALA A 201 10.79 13.82 -18.86
N ALA A 202 11.45 12.69 -19.04
CA ALA A 202 10.90 11.38 -18.68
C ALA A 202 10.70 11.24 -17.16
N GLY A 203 11.60 11.83 -16.35
CA GLY A 203 11.46 11.92 -14.89
C GLY A 203 10.25 12.76 -14.47
N ASP A 204 10.06 13.89 -15.10
CA ASP A 204 8.90 14.76 -14.87
C ASP A 204 7.59 14.07 -15.25
N GLU A 205 7.52 13.43 -16.42
CA GLU A 205 6.33 12.70 -16.86
C GLU A 205 5.96 11.57 -15.90
N ALA A 206 6.92 10.79 -15.42
CA ALA A 206 6.68 9.71 -14.47
C ALA A 206 6.25 10.24 -13.09
N THR A 207 6.79 11.37 -12.66
CA THR A 207 6.37 12.06 -11.43
C THR A 207 4.94 12.59 -11.55
N ASP A 208 4.61 13.22 -12.68
CA ASP A 208 3.26 13.72 -12.97
C ASP A 208 2.24 12.58 -12.96
N ASP A 209 2.59 11.44 -13.58
CA ASP A 209 1.72 10.27 -13.57
C ASP A 209 1.49 9.73 -12.15
N LEU A 210 2.54 9.62 -11.33
CA LEU A 210 2.41 9.17 -9.95
C LEU A 210 1.54 10.11 -9.10
N VAL A 211 1.71 11.43 -9.26
CA VAL A 211 0.89 12.45 -8.58
C VAL A 211 -0.56 12.40 -9.07
N ARG A 212 -0.79 12.25 -10.37
CA ARG A 212 -2.14 12.10 -10.94
C ARG A 212 -2.83 10.86 -10.40
N ARG A 213 -2.15 9.70 -10.35
CA ARG A 213 -2.67 8.45 -9.77
C ARG A 213 -3.06 8.65 -8.31
N TYR A 214 -2.21 9.31 -7.52
CA TYR A 214 -2.56 9.64 -6.14
C TYR A 214 -3.84 10.49 -6.06
N LEU A 215 -3.93 11.58 -6.80
CA LEU A 215 -5.11 12.47 -6.78
C LEU A 215 -6.38 11.75 -7.26
N THR A 216 -6.25 10.82 -8.21
CA THR A 216 -7.37 9.99 -8.68
C THR A 216 -7.82 9.01 -7.60
N ALA A 217 -6.88 8.34 -6.93
CA ALA A 217 -7.17 7.29 -5.95
C ALA A 217 -7.55 7.84 -4.55
N PHE A 218 -7.09 9.04 -4.18
CA PHE A 218 -7.21 9.55 -2.81
C PHE A 218 -7.70 11.00 -2.70
N GLY A 219 -7.80 11.73 -3.82
CA GLY A 219 -8.20 13.14 -3.80
C GLY A 219 -9.65 13.37 -3.35
N PRO A 220 -10.00 14.63 -3.07
CA PRO A 220 -9.17 15.82 -3.11
C PRO A 220 -8.10 15.84 -2.02
N ALA A 221 -6.89 16.30 -2.35
CA ALA A 221 -5.76 16.28 -1.43
C ALA A 221 -4.80 17.45 -1.68
N GLY A 222 -4.00 17.80 -0.67
CA GLY A 222 -2.98 18.83 -0.78
C GLY A 222 -1.58 18.28 -1.09
N VAL A 223 -0.65 19.16 -1.45
CA VAL A 223 0.78 18.83 -1.71
C VAL A 223 1.37 17.99 -0.57
N THR A 224 1.07 18.35 0.69
CA THR A 224 1.62 17.65 1.87
C THR A 224 1.06 16.23 2.06
N ASP A 225 -0.12 15.95 1.51
CA ASP A 225 -0.69 14.60 1.54
C ASP A 225 0.01 13.73 0.51
N VAL A 226 0.20 14.21 -0.73
CA VAL A 226 0.97 13.53 -1.79
C VAL A 226 2.38 13.23 -1.31
N GLN A 227 3.07 14.23 -0.74
CA GLN A 227 4.40 14.06 -0.17
C GLN A 227 4.42 12.98 0.93
N SER A 228 3.48 13.02 1.87
CA SER A 228 3.41 12.05 2.97
C SER A 228 3.16 10.61 2.46
N TRP A 229 2.40 10.47 1.39
CA TRP A 229 2.09 9.17 0.79
C TRP A 229 3.24 8.63 -0.07
N SER A 230 3.80 9.46 -0.96
CA SER A 230 4.85 9.03 -1.90
C SER A 230 6.24 8.96 -1.27
N GLY A 231 6.53 9.89 -0.34
CA GLY A 231 7.87 10.17 0.17
C GLY A 231 8.70 11.08 -0.73
N LEU A 232 8.17 11.51 -1.88
CA LEU A 232 8.87 12.41 -2.81
C LEU A 232 9.19 13.77 -2.17
N PRO A 233 10.24 14.48 -2.60
CA PRO A 233 10.52 15.85 -2.22
C PRO A 233 9.30 16.76 -2.46
N LYS A 234 9.09 17.71 -1.57
CA LYS A 234 7.93 18.61 -1.65
C LYS A 234 7.95 19.46 -2.91
N GLU A 235 9.12 19.89 -3.32
CA GLU A 235 9.35 20.67 -4.54
C GLU A 235 8.98 19.90 -5.80
N ASP A 236 9.30 18.61 -5.89
CA ASP A 236 8.96 17.77 -7.05
C ASP A 236 7.44 17.55 -7.14
N VAL A 237 6.80 17.30 -5.98
CA VAL A 237 5.34 17.17 -5.89
C VAL A 237 4.66 18.48 -6.28
N ALA A 238 5.15 19.62 -5.82
CA ALA A 238 4.59 20.92 -6.14
C ALA A 238 4.73 21.24 -7.64
N ALA A 239 5.89 20.97 -8.23
CA ALA A 239 6.13 21.18 -9.66
C ALA A 239 5.21 20.28 -10.51
N ALA A 240 5.04 19.00 -10.15
CA ALA A 240 4.11 18.09 -10.83
C ALA A 240 2.66 18.58 -10.73
N ILE A 241 2.22 19.04 -9.56
CA ILE A 241 0.88 19.62 -9.38
C ILE A 241 0.67 20.84 -10.26
N GLU A 242 1.65 21.73 -10.39
CA GLU A 242 1.53 22.89 -11.26
C GLU A 242 1.40 22.49 -12.76
N ARG A 243 2.15 21.50 -13.21
CA ARG A 243 2.00 20.96 -14.57
C ARG A 243 0.63 20.30 -14.79
N LEU A 244 0.09 19.64 -13.76
CA LEU A 244 -1.23 18.97 -13.80
C LEU A 244 -2.40 19.92 -13.58
N ARG A 245 -2.18 21.15 -13.09
CA ARG A 245 -3.22 22.10 -12.68
C ARG A 245 -4.34 22.31 -13.70
N PRO A 246 -4.09 22.36 -15.03
CA PRO A 246 -5.17 22.49 -16.01
C PRO A 246 -6.21 21.36 -16.01
N THR A 247 -5.87 20.19 -15.46
CA THR A 247 -6.73 19.00 -15.38
C THR A 247 -7.34 18.79 -13.99
N LEU A 248 -7.08 19.70 -13.04
CA LEU A 248 -7.49 19.57 -11.65
C LEU A 248 -8.57 20.59 -11.29
N ALA A 249 -9.51 20.14 -10.47
CA ALA A 249 -10.45 21.02 -9.75
C ALA A 249 -9.86 21.39 -8.38
N THR A 250 -10.19 22.60 -7.94
CA THR A 250 -9.75 23.15 -6.64
C THR A 250 -10.90 23.14 -5.65
N TYR A 251 -10.59 22.68 -4.43
CA TYR A 251 -11.50 22.64 -3.29
C TYR A 251 -10.86 23.31 -2.08
N LYS A 252 -11.64 23.70 -1.08
CA LYS A 252 -11.14 24.30 0.18
C LYS A 252 -11.64 23.55 1.40
N GLU A 253 -10.71 23.08 2.25
CA GLU A 253 -10.97 22.63 3.62
C GLU A 253 -10.45 23.70 4.59
N GLY A 254 -11.33 24.59 5.04
CA GLY A 254 -10.94 25.78 5.80
C GLY A 254 -10.01 26.68 4.98
N ARG A 255 -8.73 26.79 5.40
CA ARG A 255 -7.69 27.57 4.69
C ARG A 255 -6.81 26.71 3.77
N THR A 256 -7.02 25.41 3.74
CA THR A 256 -6.19 24.48 2.97
C THR A 256 -6.78 24.30 1.58
N GLU A 257 -5.97 24.53 0.53
CA GLU A 257 -6.29 24.15 -0.82
C GLU A 257 -6.15 22.65 -0.98
N LEU A 258 -7.13 22.02 -1.59
CA LEU A 258 -7.14 20.61 -1.98
C LEU A 258 -7.41 20.52 -3.48
N LEU A 259 -6.81 19.52 -4.11
CA LEU A 259 -6.88 19.30 -5.56
C LEU A 259 -7.37 17.88 -5.85
N GLY A 260 -8.19 17.74 -6.86
CA GLY A 260 -8.67 16.46 -7.35
C GLY A 260 -8.92 16.51 -8.85
N PRO A 261 -9.11 15.37 -9.55
CA PRO A 261 -9.44 15.36 -10.97
C PRO A 261 -10.70 16.19 -11.25
N ALA A 262 -10.65 17.04 -12.29
CA ALA A 262 -11.75 17.94 -12.62
C ALA A 262 -12.97 17.21 -13.22
N ASP A 263 -12.75 16.05 -13.81
CA ASP A 263 -13.76 15.19 -14.44
C ASP A 263 -14.45 14.22 -13.46
N VAL A 264 -14.02 14.20 -12.20
CA VAL A 264 -14.61 13.33 -11.16
C VAL A 264 -15.23 14.19 -10.07
N PRO A 265 -16.56 14.35 -10.07
CA PRO A 265 -17.25 15.15 -9.06
C PRO A 265 -17.13 14.53 -7.66
N LEU A 266 -17.38 15.33 -6.63
CA LEU A 266 -17.51 14.80 -5.27
C LEU A 266 -18.87 14.12 -5.12
N PRO A 267 -18.92 12.97 -4.43
CA PRO A 267 -20.19 12.35 -4.06
C PRO A 267 -20.91 13.18 -2.98
N ASP A 268 -22.21 12.95 -2.88
CA ASP A 268 -23.02 13.54 -1.80
C ASP A 268 -22.51 13.09 -0.43
N ALA A 269 -22.50 14.03 0.54
CA ALA A 269 -22.12 13.74 1.93
C ALA A 269 -22.98 12.63 2.55
N ASP A 270 -24.24 12.48 2.14
CA ASP A 270 -25.18 11.48 2.63
C ASP A 270 -25.15 10.16 1.85
N THR A 271 -24.24 10.02 0.86
CA THR A 271 -24.02 8.73 0.18
C THR A 271 -23.83 7.62 1.21
N PRO A 272 -24.64 6.56 1.20
CA PRO A 272 -24.54 5.46 2.15
C PRO A 272 -23.17 4.76 2.05
N ALA A 273 -22.54 4.51 3.19
CA ALA A 273 -21.27 3.79 3.26
C ALA A 273 -21.47 2.49 4.07
N PRO A 274 -21.47 1.32 3.41
CA PRO A 274 -21.67 0.05 4.09
C PRO A 274 -20.48 -0.27 4.99
N PRO A 275 -20.66 -1.16 6.00
CA PRO A 275 -19.55 -1.64 6.80
C PRO A 275 -18.48 -2.30 5.94
N ARG A 276 -17.22 -2.05 6.27
CA ARG A 276 -16.06 -2.65 5.58
C ARG A 276 -15.01 -3.10 6.59
N PHE A 277 -14.41 -4.24 6.35
CA PHE A 277 -13.22 -4.71 7.06
C PHE A 277 -11.99 -4.34 6.25
N LEU A 278 -11.09 -3.59 6.86
CA LEU A 278 -9.83 -3.18 6.26
C LEU A 278 -8.67 -3.97 6.88
N PRO A 279 -7.70 -4.42 6.07
CA PRO A 279 -6.51 -5.10 6.58
C PRO A 279 -5.58 -4.15 7.31
N GLU A 280 -4.54 -4.72 7.91
CA GLU A 280 -3.37 -3.95 8.37
C GLU A 280 -2.80 -3.13 7.22
N TYR A 281 -2.43 -1.88 7.51
CA TYR A 281 -1.80 -0.98 6.52
C TYR A 281 -2.66 -0.68 5.28
N ASP A 282 -3.99 -0.81 5.38
CA ASP A 282 -4.85 -0.43 4.25
C ASP A 282 -4.55 1.00 3.78
N ASN A 283 -4.62 1.20 2.47
CA ASN A 283 -4.27 2.46 1.82
C ASN A 283 -4.99 3.66 2.43
N VAL A 284 -6.29 3.57 2.74
CA VAL A 284 -7.07 4.70 3.28
C VAL A 284 -6.59 5.16 4.64
N LEU A 285 -5.94 4.28 5.41
CA LEU A 285 -5.37 4.62 6.72
C LEU A 285 -4.04 5.37 6.60
N LEU A 286 -3.38 5.32 5.44
CA LEU A 286 -2.03 5.84 5.23
C LEU A 286 -1.93 6.93 4.16
N SER A 287 -2.99 7.18 3.42
CA SER A 287 -3.00 8.06 2.24
C SER A 287 -2.85 9.55 2.53
N HIS A 288 -3.26 10.04 3.68
CA HIS A 288 -3.26 11.46 4.01
C HIS A 288 -2.41 11.76 5.24
N ARG A 289 -1.86 12.95 5.32
CA ARG A 289 -1.14 13.41 6.52
C ARG A 289 -2.10 13.58 7.71
N LYS A 290 -3.25 14.23 7.47
CA LYS A 290 -4.36 14.30 8.44
C LYS A 290 -5.24 13.06 8.26
N ARG A 291 -5.45 12.30 9.31
CA ARG A 291 -6.23 11.05 9.29
C ARG A 291 -7.72 11.25 9.57
N THR A 292 -8.15 12.45 9.93
CA THR A 292 -9.50 12.73 10.42
C THR A 292 -10.62 12.38 9.44
N ARG A 293 -10.32 12.37 8.13
CA ARG A 293 -11.32 11.96 7.13
C ARG A 293 -11.68 10.46 7.17
N ILE A 294 -10.92 9.65 7.90
CA ILE A 294 -11.18 8.21 8.07
C ILE A 294 -11.05 7.75 9.52
N VAL A 295 -10.15 8.34 10.32
CA VAL A 295 -9.91 7.99 11.73
C VAL A 295 -10.05 9.24 12.58
N ALA A 296 -11.01 9.24 13.51
CA ALA A 296 -11.15 10.32 14.50
C ALA A 296 -9.88 10.42 15.36
N ASP A 297 -9.49 11.65 15.76
CA ASP A 297 -8.24 11.86 16.49
C ASP A 297 -8.18 11.10 17.82
N GLU A 298 -9.31 10.93 18.50
CA GLU A 298 -9.44 10.16 19.75
C GLU A 298 -9.11 8.66 19.57
N HIS A 299 -9.30 8.11 18.36
CA HIS A 299 -9.05 6.69 18.04
C HIS A 299 -7.66 6.43 17.44
N ARG A 300 -6.86 7.48 17.19
CA ARG A 300 -5.54 7.33 16.52
C ARG A 300 -4.61 6.35 17.22
N LYS A 301 -4.56 6.36 18.55
CA LYS A 301 -3.66 5.47 19.33
C LYS A 301 -4.08 3.99 19.27
N GLN A 302 -5.33 3.72 18.97
CA GLN A 302 -5.87 2.36 18.83
C GLN A 302 -5.63 1.80 17.42
N VAL A 303 -5.48 2.67 16.42
CA VAL A 303 -5.21 2.32 15.03
C VAL A 303 -3.71 2.32 14.71
N TYR A 304 -2.98 3.37 15.10
CA TYR A 304 -1.54 3.52 14.86
C TYR A 304 -0.75 3.13 16.09
N LEU A 305 -0.23 1.91 16.07
CA LEU A 305 0.41 1.26 17.21
C LEU A 305 1.93 1.53 17.25
N PRO A 306 2.59 1.35 18.40
CA PRO A 306 4.05 1.44 18.51
C PRO A 306 4.77 0.53 17.50
N GLY A 307 5.95 0.96 17.03
CA GLY A 307 6.73 0.21 16.03
C GLY A 307 6.19 0.34 14.61
N LEU A 308 5.55 1.45 14.27
CA LEU A 308 4.98 1.75 12.95
C LEU A 308 3.93 0.72 12.47
N ARG A 309 3.28 0.04 13.40
CA ARG A 309 2.21 -0.90 13.09
C ARG A 309 0.88 -0.16 12.91
N VAL A 310 0.06 -0.66 12.00
CA VAL A 310 -1.30 -0.18 11.76
C VAL A 310 -2.25 -1.35 11.95
N ALA A 311 -3.23 -1.20 12.82
CA ALA A 311 -4.18 -2.27 13.13
C ALA A 311 -5.16 -2.50 11.97
N PRO A 312 -5.64 -3.73 11.77
CA PRO A 312 -6.79 -3.98 10.92
C PRO A 312 -8.03 -3.35 11.54
N THR A 313 -8.85 -2.67 10.73
CA THR A 313 -9.95 -1.83 11.22
C THR A 313 -11.29 -2.19 10.59
N VAL A 314 -12.38 -1.78 11.24
CA VAL A 314 -13.72 -1.82 10.67
C VAL A 314 -14.24 -0.41 10.43
N LEU A 315 -14.88 -0.20 9.29
CA LEU A 315 -15.60 1.02 8.98
C LEU A 315 -17.08 0.84 9.26
N VAL A 316 -17.68 1.86 9.89
CA VAL A 316 -19.13 2.04 10.03
C VAL A 316 -19.45 3.44 9.56
N ASP A 317 -20.41 3.59 8.67
CA ASP A 317 -20.73 4.87 8.01
C ASP A 317 -19.48 5.59 7.46
N GLY A 318 -18.54 4.79 6.97
CA GLY A 318 -17.30 5.28 6.33
C GLY A 318 -16.18 5.70 7.28
N PHE A 319 -16.35 5.66 8.59
CA PHE A 319 -15.31 5.99 9.56
C PHE A 319 -14.86 4.77 10.36
N VAL A 320 -13.62 4.77 10.80
CA VAL A 320 -13.10 3.70 11.65
C VAL A 320 -13.83 3.69 12.99
N ALA A 321 -14.51 2.57 13.25
CA ALA A 321 -15.33 2.36 14.45
C ALA A 321 -14.78 1.27 15.39
N GLY A 322 -13.72 0.59 15.01
CA GLY A 322 -13.11 -0.48 15.80
C GLY A 322 -11.95 -1.17 15.08
N THR A 323 -11.37 -2.16 15.76
CA THR A 323 -10.38 -3.07 15.20
C THR A 323 -10.95 -4.49 15.13
N TRP A 324 -10.31 -5.34 14.34
CA TRP A 324 -10.70 -6.75 14.23
C TRP A 324 -9.50 -7.68 14.21
N LYS A 325 -9.74 -8.96 14.50
CA LYS A 325 -8.77 -10.04 14.34
C LYS A 325 -9.51 -11.36 14.09
N VAL A 326 -8.82 -12.32 13.49
CA VAL A 326 -9.29 -13.72 13.43
C VAL A 326 -8.46 -14.56 14.38
N THR A 327 -9.14 -15.38 15.18
CA THR A 327 -8.53 -16.34 16.08
C THR A 327 -8.95 -17.75 15.67
N LYS A 328 -7.98 -18.66 15.61
CA LYS A 328 -8.21 -20.09 15.36
C LYS A 328 -8.26 -20.85 16.67
N ALA A 329 -9.26 -21.71 16.81
CA ALA A 329 -9.33 -22.72 17.87
C ALA A 329 -9.51 -24.09 17.20
N LYS A 330 -9.44 -25.17 17.99
CA LYS A 330 -9.60 -26.53 17.45
C LYS A 330 -10.92 -26.64 16.67
N GLY A 331 -10.82 -26.80 15.34
CA GLY A 331 -11.93 -26.97 14.44
C GLY A 331 -12.62 -25.67 13.97
N GLY A 332 -12.37 -24.50 14.57
CA GLY A 332 -13.12 -23.30 14.25
C GLY A 332 -12.30 -22.04 14.08
N ALA A 333 -12.87 -21.05 13.41
CA ALA A 333 -12.34 -19.70 13.26
C ALA A 333 -13.34 -18.66 13.78
N THR A 334 -12.88 -17.73 14.59
CA THR A 334 -13.71 -16.64 15.12
C THR A 334 -13.13 -15.30 14.70
N LEU A 335 -13.93 -14.49 14.02
CA LEU A 335 -13.61 -13.09 13.77
C LEU A 335 -14.16 -12.27 14.96
N GLU A 336 -13.27 -11.56 15.63
CA GLU A 336 -13.59 -10.71 16.77
C GLU A 336 -13.44 -9.24 16.37
N VAL A 337 -14.50 -8.46 16.55
CA VAL A 337 -14.48 -6.99 16.43
C VAL A 337 -14.40 -6.38 17.82
N THR A 338 -13.46 -5.45 18.00
CA THR A 338 -13.37 -4.63 19.21
C THR A 338 -13.80 -3.21 18.87
N PRO A 339 -15.06 -2.83 19.12
CA PRO A 339 -15.55 -1.49 18.85
C PRO A 339 -14.89 -0.44 19.74
N PHE A 340 -14.69 0.79 19.22
CA PHE A 340 -14.19 1.91 20.00
C PHE A 340 -15.27 2.62 20.84
N GLY A 341 -16.52 2.33 20.55
CA GLY A 341 -17.67 2.87 21.24
C GLY A 341 -18.92 2.03 21.04
N ARG A 342 -20.06 2.54 21.46
CA ARG A 342 -21.35 1.86 21.29
C ARG A 342 -21.79 1.88 19.82
N LEU A 343 -22.01 0.72 19.24
CA LEU A 343 -22.58 0.58 17.91
C LEU A 343 -24.11 0.53 17.96
N ALA A 344 -24.79 1.11 16.97
CA ALA A 344 -26.21 0.93 16.79
C ALA A 344 -26.53 -0.54 16.46
N LYS A 345 -27.76 -0.99 16.75
CA LYS A 345 -28.16 -2.39 16.52
C LYS A 345 -28.04 -2.78 15.04
N ALA A 346 -28.40 -1.87 14.13
CA ALA A 346 -28.31 -2.11 12.69
C ALA A 346 -26.84 -2.25 12.22
N ASP A 347 -25.94 -1.37 12.70
CA ASP A 347 -24.52 -1.43 12.35
C ASP A 347 -23.86 -2.71 12.85
N ARG A 348 -24.21 -3.13 14.08
CA ARG A 348 -23.74 -4.40 14.65
C ARG A 348 -24.18 -5.59 13.79
N ALA A 349 -25.44 -5.63 13.38
CA ALA A 349 -25.97 -6.70 12.52
C ALA A 349 -25.24 -6.73 11.18
N ALA A 350 -25.09 -5.57 10.53
CA ALA A 350 -24.37 -5.46 9.24
C ALA A 350 -22.87 -5.82 9.34
N LEU A 351 -22.22 -5.52 10.48
CA LEU A 351 -20.84 -5.99 10.74
C LEU A 351 -20.77 -7.50 10.93
N VAL A 352 -21.78 -8.13 11.56
CA VAL A 352 -21.82 -9.59 11.68
C VAL A 352 -21.96 -10.23 10.30
N ASP A 353 -22.89 -9.75 9.48
CA ASP A 353 -23.12 -10.28 8.13
C ASP A 353 -21.87 -10.16 7.23
N GLU A 354 -21.19 -9.02 7.25
CA GLU A 354 -19.96 -8.81 6.50
C GLU A 354 -18.80 -9.63 7.07
N GLY A 355 -18.71 -9.73 8.40
CA GLY A 355 -17.71 -10.52 9.12
C GLY A 355 -17.81 -12.02 8.86
N GLU A 356 -19.03 -12.58 8.73
CA GLU A 356 -19.24 -13.97 8.38
C GLU A 356 -18.69 -14.32 7.00
N ARG A 357 -18.85 -13.40 6.04
CA ARG A 357 -18.26 -13.56 4.71
C ARG A 357 -16.72 -13.47 4.75
N LEU A 358 -16.19 -12.54 5.56
CA LEU A 358 -14.74 -12.37 5.68
C LEU A 358 -14.07 -13.55 6.37
N VAL A 359 -14.61 -14.05 7.48
CA VAL A 359 -13.98 -15.17 8.21
C VAL A 359 -13.94 -16.44 7.35
N ARG A 360 -14.94 -16.69 6.51
CA ARG A 360 -14.95 -17.80 5.53
C ARG A 360 -13.90 -17.59 4.44
N PHE A 361 -13.68 -16.37 3.99
CA PHE A 361 -12.62 -16.04 3.04
C PHE A 361 -11.23 -16.22 3.65
N VAL A 362 -11.03 -15.77 4.91
CA VAL A 362 -9.73 -15.83 5.58
C VAL A 362 -9.39 -17.23 6.06
N GLU A 363 -10.37 -18.02 6.47
CA GLU A 363 -10.20 -19.37 7.02
C GLU A 363 -11.20 -20.36 6.38
N PRO A 364 -11.04 -20.64 5.06
CA PRO A 364 -12.02 -21.47 4.34
C PRO A 364 -12.06 -22.93 4.82
N ASP A 365 -10.98 -23.43 5.40
CA ASP A 365 -10.85 -24.82 5.84
C ASP A 365 -11.31 -25.04 7.30
N ALA A 366 -11.80 -23.99 7.99
CA ALA A 366 -12.35 -24.14 9.32
C ALA A 366 -13.72 -24.83 9.27
N GLU A 367 -13.97 -25.78 10.17
CA GLU A 367 -15.24 -26.50 10.27
C GLU A 367 -16.37 -25.55 10.70
N ASP A 368 -16.06 -24.66 11.67
CA ASP A 368 -16.99 -23.67 12.20
C ASP A 368 -16.47 -22.24 12.03
N HIS A 369 -17.38 -21.32 11.70
CA HIS A 369 -17.11 -19.92 11.59
C HIS A 369 -18.00 -19.11 12.52
N ALA A 370 -17.43 -18.20 13.30
CA ALA A 370 -18.17 -17.33 14.19
C ALA A 370 -17.72 -15.87 14.08
N VAL A 371 -18.62 -14.94 14.35
CA VAL A 371 -18.34 -13.51 14.46
C VAL A 371 -18.81 -13.00 15.81
N ARG A 372 -17.97 -12.22 16.48
CA ARG A 372 -18.25 -11.53 17.74
C ARG A 372 -18.00 -10.05 17.57
N VAL A 373 -19.02 -9.24 17.88
CA VAL A 373 -18.99 -7.78 17.79
C VAL A 373 -19.35 -7.17 19.15
#